data_014ccc8e84a2988eb597cccd40970ca4
#
_entry.id   014ccc8e84a2988eb597cccd40970ca4
#
_cell.length_a   1.000
_cell.length_b   1.000
_cell.length_c   1.000
_cell.angle_alpha   90.00
_cell.angle_beta   90.00
_cell.angle_gamma   90.00
#
_symmetry.space_group_name_H-M   'P 1'
#
loop_
_entity.id
_entity.type
_entity.pdbx_description
1 polymer ?
#
loop_
_entity_poly.entity_id
_entity_poly.type
_entity_poly.pdbx_seq_one_letter_code
_entity_poly.pdbx_strand_id
1 'polypeptide(L)'
;MACWVAVDLARQSLEIRSDAPSGSRDAPPPAASPDALVHACAISSGLNGIGELDGSGCTPTGWHVIRAAIGAGNPCGAVYRGRRFTGEVFTPELAAEHPERDWILTRILWLSGRESGVNRGRNARGERVDSLRRYIYFHGTPSTEPMGVAASHGCIRLRDDDLLRLFAEVVPGTPVLLHA
;
A
#
# COMPACT_ATOMS: atom_id res chain seq x y z
N MET A 1 0.90 -13.23 -16.28
CA MET A 1 1.79 -14.08 -15.43
C MET A 1 1.37 -13.88 -13.99
N ALA A 2 1.47 -14.91 -13.14
CA ALA A 2 1.23 -14.73 -11.72
C ALA A 2 2.38 -13.85 -11.15
N CYS A 3 2.05 -12.76 -10.49
CA CYS A 3 3.01 -11.90 -9.81
C CYS A 3 2.65 -11.77 -8.33
N TRP A 4 3.59 -11.28 -7.54
CA TRP A 4 3.38 -10.89 -6.15
C TRP A 4 4.16 -9.61 -5.83
N VAL A 5 3.87 -9.00 -4.69
CA VAL A 5 4.46 -7.73 -4.29
C VAL A 5 5.24 -7.90 -3.00
N ALA A 6 6.49 -7.47 -2.98
CA ALA A 6 7.31 -7.35 -1.78
C ALA A 6 7.45 -5.88 -1.42
N VAL A 7 7.24 -5.54 -0.15
CA VAL A 7 7.40 -4.18 0.38
C VAL A 7 8.37 -4.22 1.55
N ASP A 8 9.50 -3.58 1.38
CA ASP A 8 10.51 -3.37 2.42
C ASP A 8 10.23 -2.03 3.12
N LEU A 9 9.68 -2.12 4.33
CA LEU A 9 9.30 -0.95 5.14
C LEU A 9 10.52 -0.25 5.75
N ALA A 10 11.65 -0.95 5.94
CA ALA A 10 12.88 -0.34 6.41
C ALA A 10 13.56 0.48 5.31
N ARG A 11 13.59 -0.04 4.08
CA ARG A 11 14.17 0.63 2.90
C ARG A 11 13.19 1.57 2.19
N GLN A 12 11.92 1.55 2.58
CA GLN A 12 10.85 2.30 1.92
C GLN A 12 10.79 2.02 0.42
N SER A 13 10.78 0.74 0.05
CA SER A 13 10.76 0.28 -1.33
C SER A 13 9.72 -0.81 -1.59
N LEU A 14 9.29 -0.92 -2.84
CA LEU A 14 8.35 -1.92 -3.32
C LEU A 14 8.94 -2.60 -4.56
N GLU A 15 8.78 -3.93 -4.63
CA GLU A 15 9.11 -4.74 -5.80
C GLU A 15 7.88 -5.51 -6.28
N ILE A 16 7.65 -5.52 -7.60
CA ILE A 16 6.74 -6.45 -8.27
C ILE A 16 7.58 -7.60 -8.81
N ARG A 17 7.23 -8.83 -8.47
CA ARG A 17 8.00 -10.02 -8.73
C ARG A 17 7.17 -11.07 -9.45
N SER A 18 7.79 -11.79 -10.41
CA SER A 18 7.17 -12.87 -11.18
C SER A 18 7.53 -14.28 -10.71
N ASP A 19 8.44 -14.40 -9.73
CA ASP A 19 8.78 -15.69 -9.09
C ASP A 19 7.69 -16.13 -8.09
N ALA A 20 7.79 -17.34 -7.57
CA ALA A 20 6.86 -17.81 -6.55
C ALA A 20 7.08 -17.03 -5.24
N PRO A 21 6.01 -16.58 -4.57
CA PRO A 21 6.14 -15.92 -3.28
C PRO A 21 6.74 -16.88 -2.25
N SER A 22 7.87 -16.49 -1.68
CA SER A 22 8.60 -17.26 -0.67
C SER A 22 9.06 -16.33 0.46
N GLY A 23 9.32 -16.91 1.60
CA GLY A 23 9.78 -16.18 2.78
C GLY A 23 8.82 -16.25 3.95
N SER A 24 9.34 -15.94 5.13
CA SER A 24 8.61 -15.77 6.38
C SER A 24 8.22 -14.30 6.55
N ARG A 25 7.17 -14.04 7.33
CA ARG A 25 6.82 -12.66 7.73
C ARG A 25 7.96 -11.96 8.49
N ASP A 26 8.79 -12.75 9.18
CA ASP A 26 9.84 -12.28 10.09
C ASP A 26 11.20 -12.14 9.38
N ALA A 27 11.25 -12.45 8.08
CA ALA A 27 12.46 -12.30 7.28
C ALA A 27 12.11 -11.66 5.92
N PRO A 28 12.99 -10.78 5.38
CA PRO A 28 12.80 -10.26 4.05
C PRO A 28 12.79 -11.42 3.04
N PRO A 29 12.04 -11.27 1.94
CA PRO A 29 12.10 -12.25 0.86
C PRO A 29 13.53 -12.31 0.32
N PRO A 30 13.97 -13.45 -0.22
CA PRO A 30 15.24 -13.51 -0.93
C PRO A 30 15.25 -12.47 -2.05
N ALA A 31 16.42 -11.90 -2.34
CA ALA A 31 16.55 -10.98 -3.46
C ALA A 31 15.99 -11.64 -4.73
N ALA A 32 15.16 -10.89 -5.46
CA ALA A 32 14.65 -11.39 -6.74
C ALA A 32 15.83 -11.67 -7.68
N SER A 33 15.73 -12.77 -8.42
CA SER A 33 16.61 -12.90 -9.59
C SER A 33 16.35 -11.73 -10.54
N PRO A 34 17.32 -11.25 -11.30
CA PRO A 34 17.10 -10.16 -12.26
C PRO A 34 15.92 -10.42 -13.21
N ASP A 35 15.72 -11.69 -13.59
CA ASP A 35 14.64 -12.10 -14.50
C ASP A 35 13.26 -12.14 -13.82
N ALA A 36 13.21 -12.18 -12.49
CA ALA A 36 11.96 -12.21 -11.73
C ALA A 36 11.49 -10.82 -11.29
N LEU A 37 12.36 -9.81 -11.32
CA LEU A 37 12.00 -8.44 -10.99
C LEU A 37 11.28 -7.78 -12.17
N VAL A 38 10.00 -7.48 -11.98
CA VAL A 38 9.17 -6.80 -12.99
C VAL A 38 9.27 -5.29 -12.88
N HIS A 39 9.26 -4.77 -11.64
CA HIS A 39 9.35 -3.34 -11.34
C HIS A 39 9.80 -3.12 -9.90
N ALA A 40 10.50 -2.02 -9.66
CA ALA A 40 10.84 -1.56 -8.32
C ALA A 40 10.67 -0.04 -8.20
N CYS A 41 10.20 0.43 -7.06
CA CYS A 41 10.00 1.85 -6.80
C CYS A 41 10.13 2.19 -5.32
N ALA A 42 10.30 3.50 -5.03
CA ALA A 42 10.22 4.03 -3.68
C ALA A 42 8.77 4.16 -3.23
N ILE A 43 8.55 4.01 -1.92
CA ILE A 43 7.25 4.21 -1.26
C ILE A 43 7.35 5.22 -0.12
N SER A 44 6.20 5.53 0.50
CA SER A 44 6.15 6.20 1.81
C SER A 44 5.12 5.50 2.68
N SER A 45 5.57 4.87 3.76
CA SER A 45 4.74 4.14 4.72
C SER A 45 4.40 4.99 5.96
N GLY A 46 3.76 4.39 6.98
CA GLY A 46 3.33 5.09 8.18
C GLY A 46 4.45 5.79 8.96
N LEU A 47 4.28 7.08 9.23
CA LEU A 47 5.20 7.90 10.03
C LEU A 47 5.47 7.29 11.41
N ASN A 48 4.46 6.66 12.02
CA ASN A 48 4.56 6.01 13.32
C ASN A 48 5.28 4.66 13.27
N GLY A 49 5.85 4.29 12.10
CA GLY A 49 6.59 3.04 11.93
C GLY A 49 5.69 1.83 11.69
N ILE A 50 6.13 0.68 12.17
CA ILE A 50 5.52 -0.63 11.98
C ILE A 50 4.60 -0.97 13.16
N GLY A 51 3.42 -1.49 12.87
CA GLY A 51 2.50 -1.96 13.89
C GLY A 51 1.11 -2.33 13.37
N GLU A 52 0.50 -3.31 14.01
CA GLU A 52 -0.76 -3.91 13.58
C GLU A 52 -2.00 -3.32 14.25
N LEU A 53 -1.87 -2.57 15.36
CA LEU A 53 -3.02 -2.07 16.12
C LEU A 53 -3.85 -1.04 15.34
N ASP A 54 -5.17 -1.18 15.44
CA ASP A 54 -6.12 -0.20 14.91
C ASP A 54 -5.93 1.17 15.58
N GLY A 55 -5.95 2.25 14.80
CA GLY A 55 -5.76 3.61 15.28
C GLY A 55 -4.32 4.00 15.59
N SER A 56 -3.33 3.10 15.41
CA SER A 56 -1.92 3.39 15.68
C SER A 56 -1.26 4.34 14.69
N GLY A 57 -1.80 4.48 13.46
CA GLY A 57 -1.14 5.16 12.35
C GLY A 57 0.10 4.45 11.81
N CYS A 58 0.36 3.22 12.28
CA CYS A 58 1.46 2.38 11.82
C CYS A 58 1.08 1.58 10.56
N THR A 59 2.07 1.18 9.78
CA THR A 59 1.90 0.22 8.67
C THR A 59 2.05 -1.21 9.21
N PRO A 60 1.11 -2.11 8.92
CA PRO A 60 1.19 -3.50 9.37
C PRO A 60 2.25 -4.29 8.60
N THR A 61 2.65 -5.43 9.15
CA THR A 61 3.58 -6.38 8.52
C THR A 61 2.92 -7.71 8.19
N GLY A 62 3.68 -8.59 7.53
CA GLY A 62 3.30 -9.95 7.19
C GLY A 62 2.57 -10.09 5.87
N TRP A 63 2.00 -11.26 5.65
CA TRP A 63 1.34 -11.61 4.41
C TRP A 63 -0.05 -10.98 4.28
N HIS A 64 -0.29 -10.38 3.13
CA HIS A 64 -1.55 -9.77 2.71
C HIS A 64 -1.95 -10.27 1.33
N VAL A 65 -3.13 -9.89 0.89
CA VAL A 65 -3.57 -9.95 -0.51
C VAL A 65 -4.17 -8.62 -0.92
N ILE A 66 -4.11 -8.31 -2.20
CA ILE A 66 -4.95 -7.28 -2.80
C ILE A 66 -6.40 -7.74 -2.68
N ARG A 67 -7.20 -7.06 -1.88
CA ARG A 67 -8.62 -7.38 -1.68
C ARG A 67 -9.51 -6.78 -2.75
N ALA A 68 -9.19 -5.57 -3.14
CA ALA A 68 -9.92 -4.84 -4.19
C ALA A 68 -8.98 -3.85 -4.89
N ALA A 69 -9.19 -3.69 -6.20
CA ALA A 69 -8.57 -2.69 -7.05
C ALA A 69 -9.64 -1.68 -7.47
N ILE A 70 -9.48 -0.41 -7.07
CA ILE A 70 -10.49 0.64 -7.22
C ILE A 70 -9.93 1.76 -8.08
N GLY A 71 -10.75 2.24 -9.02
CA GLY A 71 -10.43 3.41 -9.83
C GLY A 71 -10.05 3.10 -11.27
N ALA A 72 -10.24 1.86 -11.74
CA ALA A 72 -10.07 1.54 -13.17
C ALA A 72 -10.90 2.51 -14.03
N GLY A 73 -10.28 3.07 -15.08
CA GLY A 73 -10.92 4.04 -15.97
C GLY A 73 -10.99 5.48 -15.47
N ASN A 74 -10.70 5.73 -14.19
CA ASN A 74 -10.62 7.11 -13.69
C ASN A 74 -9.31 7.80 -14.13
N PRO A 75 -9.28 9.14 -14.25
CA PRO A 75 -8.07 9.87 -14.61
C PRO A 75 -6.95 9.69 -13.57
N CYS A 76 -5.70 9.92 -13.98
CA CYS A 76 -4.60 10.12 -13.07
C CYS A 76 -4.90 11.35 -12.19
N GLY A 77 -4.56 11.30 -10.90
CA GLY A 77 -4.90 12.35 -9.95
C GLY A 77 -6.36 12.34 -9.47
N ALA A 78 -7.18 11.36 -9.87
CA ALA A 78 -8.53 11.20 -9.35
C ALA A 78 -8.51 11.16 -7.81
N VAL A 79 -9.34 11.96 -7.17
CA VAL A 79 -9.42 12.09 -5.70
C VAL A 79 -10.42 11.09 -5.13
N TYR A 80 -10.02 10.39 -4.07
CA TYR A 80 -10.89 9.42 -3.39
C TYR A 80 -11.17 9.82 -1.95
N ARG A 81 -12.43 9.59 -1.54
CA ARG A 81 -12.87 9.69 -0.16
C ARG A 81 -13.73 8.49 0.20
N GLY A 82 -13.40 7.81 1.30
CA GLY A 82 -14.10 6.57 1.67
C GLY A 82 -14.10 5.51 0.54
N ARG A 83 -13.02 5.42 -0.24
CA ARG A 83 -12.83 4.50 -1.38
C ARG A 83 -13.75 4.79 -2.59
N ARG A 84 -14.34 5.97 -2.64
CA ARG A 84 -15.17 6.42 -3.76
C ARG A 84 -14.53 7.61 -4.44
N PHE A 85 -14.56 7.63 -5.77
CA PHE A 85 -14.16 8.79 -6.56
C PHE A 85 -15.09 9.95 -6.24
N THR A 86 -14.50 11.12 -5.91
CA THR A 86 -15.27 12.33 -5.55
C THR A 86 -15.75 13.12 -6.75
N GLY A 87 -15.23 12.81 -7.96
CA GLY A 87 -15.39 13.63 -9.16
C GLY A 87 -14.30 14.68 -9.34
N GLU A 88 -13.48 14.90 -8.29
CA GLU A 88 -12.36 15.84 -8.33
C GLU A 88 -11.11 15.19 -8.93
N VAL A 89 -10.30 15.97 -9.62
CA VAL A 89 -8.94 15.63 -10.02
C VAL A 89 -7.99 16.58 -9.28
N PHE A 90 -6.95 16.03 -8.68
CA PHE A 90 -5.99 16.79 -7.89
C PHE A 90 -5.30 17.87 -8.73
N THR A 91 -5.26 19.08 -8.17
CA THR A 91 -4.44 20.18 -8.65
C THR A 91 -3.78 20.89 -7.47
N PRO A 92 -2.67 21.62 -7.67
CA PRO A 92 -2.04 22.42 -6.61
C PRO A 92 -3.01 23.45 -6.01
N GLU A 93 -3.89 24.04 -6.81
CA GLU A 93 -4.89 25.02 -6.39
C GLU A 93 -5.91 24.37 -5.44
N LEU A 94 -6.43 23.19 -5.82
CA LEU A 94 -7.34 22.42 -4.98
C LEU A 94 -6.67 22.01 -3.65
N ALA A 95 -5.37 21.68 -3.67
CA ALA A 95 -4.62 21.38 -2.46
C ALA A 95 -4.47 22.62 -1.56
N ALA A 96 -4.26 23.80 -2.13
CA ALA A 96 -4.15 25.05 -1.39
C ALA A 96 -5.49 25.45 -0.72
N GLU A 97 -6.63 25.11 -1.32
CA GLU A 97 -7.96 25.29 -0.74
C GLU A 97 -8.27 24.33 0.42
N HIS A 98 -7.57 23.18 0.46
CA HIS A 98 -7.79 22.11 1.43
C HIS A 98 -6.48 21.60 2.06
N PRO A 99 -5.72 22.42 2.78
CA PRO A 99 -4.39 22.09 3.28
C PRO A 99 -4.34 20.93 4.28
N GLU A 100 -5.44 20.67 5.00
CA GLU A 100 -5.52 19.54 5.94
C GLU A 100 -5.99 18.23 5.33
N ARG A 101 -6.29 18.20 4.03
CA ARG A 101 -6.82 16.98 3.42
C ARG A 101 -5.71 15.94 3.22
N ASP A 102 -5.91 14.73 3.74
CA ASP A 102 -5.10 13.57 3.37
C ASP A 102 -5.52 13.10 1.98
N TRP A 103 -4.61 13.27 1.01
CA TRP A 103 -4.89 13.06 -0.39
C TRP A 103 -4.67 11.60 -0.79
N ILE A 104 -5.76 10.88 -1.07
CA ILE A 104 -5.74 9.55 -1.67
C ILE A 104 -6.06 9.72 -3.16
N LEU A 105 -5.04 9.49 -4.00
CA LEU A 105 -5.07 9.85 -5.42
C LEU A 105 -4.97 8.64 -6.34
N THR A 106 -5.42 8.82 -7.56
CA THR A 106 -5.16 8.00 -8.76
C THR A 106 -5.80 6.63 -8.73
N ARG A 107 -5.46 5.75 -7.77
CA ARG A 107 -5.99 4.38 -7.58
C ARG A 107 -5.92 4.00 -6.13
N ILE A 108 -6.73 3.00 -5.76
CA ILE A 108 -6.63 2.32 -4.46
C ILE A 108 -6.48 0.83 -4.70
N LEU A 109 -5.43 0.23 -4.12
CA LEU A 109 -5.31 -1.21 -3.97
C LEU A 109 -5.47 -1.53 -2.49
N TRP A 110 -6.64 -2.05 -2.14
CA TRP A 110 -7.02 -2.30 -0.74
C TRP A 110 -6.48 -3.63 -0.26
N LEU A 111 -5.75 -3.63 0.86
CA LEU A 111 -5.10 -4.80 1.42
C LEU A 111 -5.98 -5.53 2.44
N SER A 112 -5.88 -6.85 2.46
CA SER A 112 -6.42 -7.70 3.51
C SER A 112 -5.32 -8.61 4.06
N GLY A 113 -5.14 -8.59 5.39
CA GLY A 113 -4.21 -9.49 6.06
C GLY A 113 -4.60 -10.97 5.90
N ARG A 114 -3.61 -11.85 5.91
CA ARG A 114 -3.79 -13.31 5.82
C ARG A 114 -3.51 -14.03 7.14
N GLU A 115 -2.91 -13.36 8.12
CA GLU A 115 -2.44 -13.93 9.37
C GLU A 115 -3.40 -13.57 10.51
N SER A 116 -4.22 -14.55 10.92
CA SER A 116 -5.19 -14.37 12.00
C SER A 116 -4.52 -14.01 13.32
N GLY A 117 -5.03 -12.99 14.00
CA GLY A 117 -4.46 -12.50 15.26
C GLY A 117 -3.21 -11.63 15.12
N VAL A 118 -2.72 -11.46 13.89
CA VAL A 118 -1.55 -10.64 13.58
C VAL A 118 -1.96 -9.42 12.75
N ASN A 119 -2.37 -9.63 11.51
CA ASN A 119 -2.82 -8.57 10.60
C ASN A 119 -4.27 -8.78 10.10
N ARG A 120 -4.98 -9.77 10.69
CA ARG A 120 -6.38 -10.08 10.42
C ARG A 120 -7.16 -10.36 11.70
N GLY A 121 -8.32 -9.70 11.84
CA GLY A 121 -9.23 -9.91 12.96
C GLY A 121 -8.76 -9.21 14.24
N ARG A 122 -8.63 -9.97 15.33
CA ARG A 122 -8.20 -9.50 16.65
C ARG A 122 -7.04 -10.34 17.16
N ASN A 123 -6.14 -9.71 17.89
CA ASN A 123 -5.01 -10.37 18.56
C ASN A 123 -5.48 -11.11 19.85
N ALA A 124 -4.55 -11.77 20.52
CA ALA A 124 -4.82 -12.52 21.75
C ALA A 124 -5.34 -11.64 22.92
N ARG A 125 -5.16 -10.33 22.86
CA ARG A 125 -5.68 -9.36 23.83
C ARG A 125 -7.07 -8.83 23.45
N GLY A 126 -7.66 -9.32 22.34
CA GLY A 126 -8.94 -8.84 21.82
C GLY A 126 -8.87 -7.51 21.07
N GLU A 127 -7.67 -6.94 20.87
CA GLU A 127 -7.46 -5.70 20.16
C GLU A 127 -7.56 -5.91 18.64
N ARG A 128 -8.13 -4.94 17.91
CA ARG A 128 -8.25 -5.04 16.46
C ARG A 128 -6.88 -4.83 15.79
N VAL A 129 -6.53 -5.81 14.93
CA VAL A 129 -5.30 -5.80 14.13
C VAL A 129 -5.59 -6.04 12.63
N ASP A 130 -6.81 -5.87 12.21
CA ASP A 130 -7.32 -6.22 10.87
C ASP A 130 -6.96 -5.14 9.85
N SER A 131 -5.99 -5.41 8.96
CA SER A 131 -5.53 -4.48 7.93
C SER A 131 -6.65 -4.01 7.00
N LEU A 132 -7.62 -4.89 6.67
CA LEU A 132 -8.78 -4.52 5.85
C LEU A 132 -9.66 -3.48 6.57
N ARG A 133 -9.92 -3.71 7.86
CA ARG A 133 -10.75 -2.82 8.70
C ARG A 133 -10.04 -1.55 9.10
N ARG A 134 -8.71 -1.56 9.08
CA ARG A 134 -7.83 -0.38 9.26
C ARG A 134 -7.68 0.44 7.99
N TYR A 135 -8.25 -0.02 6.88
CA TYR A 135 -8.21 0.67 5.60
C TYR A 135 -6.78 0.90 5.07
N ILE A 136 -5.95 -0.14 5.16
CA ILE A 136 -4.58 -0.10 4.62
C ILE A 136 -4.63 -0.27 3.10
N TYR A 137 -4.08 0.72 2.37
CA TYR A 137 -4.06 0.80 0.91
C TYR A 137 -2.66 1.03 0.35
N PHE A 138 -2.46 0.61 -0.90
CA PHE A 138 -1.58 1.36 -1.81
C PHE A 138 -2.41 2.44 -2.47
N HIS A 139 -1.89 3.67 -2.53
CA HIS A 139 -2.56 4.79 -3.20
C HIS A 139 -1.57 5.85 -3.68
N GLY A 140 -1.98 6.67 -4.64
CA GLY A 140 -1.23 7.83 -5.09
C GLY A 140 -1.29 8.98 -4.08
N THR A 141 -0.35 9.90 -4.20
CA THR A 141 -0.19 11.06 -3.32
C THR A 141 0.33 12.26 -4.12
N PRO A 142 0.12 13.50 -3.66
CA PRO A 142 0.71 14.67 -4.31
C PRO A 142 2.22 14.54 -4.54
N SER A 143 2.73 15.12 -5.63
CA SER A 143 4.15 15.06 -5.95
C SER A 143 5.03 15.78 -4.91
N THR A 144 4.44 16.65 -4.10
CA THR A 144 5.09 17.35 -2.98
C THR A 144 5.35 16.45 -1.78
N GLU A 145 4.63 15.34 -1.64
CA GLU A 145 4.85 14.38 -0.56
C GLU A 145 6.17 13.62 -0.76
N PRO A 146 6.96 13.38 0.29
CA PRO A 146 8.23 12.69 0.16
C PRO A 146 8.05 11.19 -0.14
N MET A 147 9.01 10.62 -0.91
CA MET A 147 9.15 9.18 -1.12
C MET A 147 10.49 8.70 -0.54
N GLY A 148 10.59 7.39 -0.26
CA GLY A 148 11.78 6.81 0.37
C GLY A 148 11.89 7.06 1.87
N VAL A 149 10.86 7.66 2.47
CA VAL A 149 10.76 7.94 3.91
C VAL A 149 9.35 7.67 4.42
N ALA A 150 9.22 7.27 5.68
CA ALA A 150 7.93 7.07 6.34
C ALA A 150 7.29 8.43 6.67
N ALA A 151 6.12 8.73 6.07
CA ALA A 151 5.42 10.00 6.24
C ALA A 151 3.89 9.89 6.14
N SER A 152 3.31 8.69 5.95
CA SER A 152 1.87 8.49 5.84
C SER A 152 1.19 8.26 7.19
N HIS A 153 -0.13 8.10 7.18
CA HIS A 153 -0.94 7.71 8.35
C HIS A 153 -1.18 6.20 8.46
N GLY A 154 -0.30 5.38 7.83
CA GLY A 154 -0.35 3.92 7.87
C GLY A 154 -0.54 3.26 6.51
N CYS A 155 -1.14 3.95 5.53
CA CYS A 155 -1.19 3.49 4.15
C CYS A 155 0.18 3.55 3.47
N ILE A 156 0.31 2.91 2.32
CA ILE A 156 1.54 2.87 1.53
C ILE A 156 1.34 3.77 0.30
N ARG A 157 2.02 4.92 0.32
CA ARG A 157 1.96 5.92 -0.75
C ARG A 157 2.95 5.58 -1.86
N LEU A 158 2.54 5.79 -3.11
CA LEU A 158 3.38 5.66 -4.31
C LEU A 158 3.25 6.92 -5.17
N ARG A 159 4.22 7.12 -6.06
CA ARG A 159 4.05 8.04 -7.21
C ARG A 159 3.00 7.48 -8.15
N ASP A 160 2.30 8.36 -8.84
CA ASP A 160 1.18 7.97 -9.72
C ASP A 160 1.61 6.99 -10.81
N ASP A 161 2.77 7.21 -11.44
CA ASP A 161 3.29 6.30 -12.49
C ASP A 161 3.57 4.90 -11.94
N ASP A 162 4.21 4.80 -10.77
CA ASP A 162 4.51 3.54 -10.10
C ASP A 162 3.22 2.83 -9.66
N LEU A 163 2.25 3.60 -9.14
CA LEU A 163 0.93 3.06 -8.76
C LEU A 163 0.14 2.55 -9.97
N LEU A 164 0.15 3.29 -11.08
CA LEU A 164 -0.50 2.86 -12.31
C LEU A 164 0.15 1.59 -12.87
N ARG A 165 1.48 1.50 -12.80
CA ARG A 165 2.22 0.28 -13.16
C ARG A 165 1.81 -0.88 -12.26
N LEU A 166 1.85 -0.70 -10.94
CA LEU A 166 1.41 -1.71 -9.98
C LEU A 166 -0.05 -2.14 -10.25
N PHE A 167 -0.95 -1.18 -10.47
CA PHE A 167 -2.36 -1.44 -10.74
C PHE A 167 -2.59 -2.28 -12.01
N ALA A 168 -1.74 -2.12 -13.02
CA ALA A 168 -1.81 -2.90 -14.27
C ALA A 168 -1.32 -4.34 -14.11
N GLU A 169 -0.38 -4.60 -13.20
CA GLU A 169 0.24 -5.91 -13.00
C GLU A 169 -0.52 -6.80 -12.00
N VAL A 170 -1.27 -6.21 -11.06
CA VAL A 170 -1.94 -6.95 -9.99
C VAL A 170 -3.44 -7.08 -10.18
N VAL A 171 -4.00 -8.13 -9.59
CA VAL A 171 -5.44 -8.38 -9.56
C VAL A 171 -5.87 -8.70 -8.12
N PRO A 172 -7.17 -8.64 -7.78
CA PRO A 172 -7.65 -9.16 -6.50
C PRO A 172 -7.19 -10.60 -6.27
N GLY A 173 -6.61 -10.86 -5.10
CA GLY A 173 -5.96 -12.14 -4.76
C GLY A 173 -4.45 -12.14 -4.90
N THR A 174 -3.85 -11.18 -5.60
CA THR A 174 -2.37 -11.07 -5.70
C THR A 174 -1.74 -11.01 -4.30
N PRO A 175 -0.75 -11.88 -3.99
CA PRO A 175 -0.06 -11.86 -2.71
C PRO A 175 0.79 -10.61 -2.51
N VAL A 176 0.84 -10.13 -1.27
CA VAL A 176 1.66 -8.98 -0.86
C VAL A 176 2.36 -9.34 0.46
N LEU A 177 3.67 -9.20 0.52
CA LEU A 177 4.44 -9.28 1.75
C LEU A 177 4.91 -7.89 2.17
N LEU A 178 4.50 -7.45 3.37
CA LEU A 178 5.02 -6.26 4.02
C LEU A 178 6.04 -6.72 5.09
N HIS A 179 7.29 -6.33 4.96
CA HIS A 179 8.35 -6.73 5.89
C HIS A 179 9.22 -5.54 6.30
N ALA A 180 9.99 -5.71 7.41
CA ALA A 180 10.94 -4.72 7.93
C ALA A 180 12.34 -4.99 7.39
#